data_62d1b0aea0f01d6932f9e758e3973e54
#
_entry.id   62d1b0aea0f01d6932f9e758e3973e54
#
_cell.length_a   1.000
_cell.length_b   1.000
_cell.length_c   1.000
_cell.angle_alpha   90.00
_cell.angle_beta   90.00
_cell.angle_gamma   90.00
#
_symmetry.space_group_name_H-M   'P 1'
#
loop_
_entity.id
_entity.type
_entity.pdbx_description
1 polymer ?
#
loop_
_entity_poly.entity_id
_entity_poly.type
_entity_poly.pdbx_seq_one_letter_code
_entity_poly.pdbx_strand_id
1 'polypeptide(L)'
;GDGDFKNDGTRVSEVWNGRNWEVYQEISGLPQGSYKITMQGFYSPSSGNDNAWHEGWGQEGDETNKILGYLFGNDASEPLLHVTACPQEENVAENCEEVTWTDDASLAGKWLCHGKNSAQEIFEQNSENYLNATTCYVGEDGKLRIGVKMSGVSWGQAWVIFDNFQVEYLGADNMEGAQTALDALVREANGMLASEVLTTQEAKDGLNKAIEAASAVGELTPEVYKEQTEALNAAIKFGQESMDAATALEDKVTAHDKKLSGTGEASYEEYSNTEGYDELYDLTIEIFDKIDGEGIFTTLDEINDYSVRLDKAYSKMLSGHIDFTTANKDEPVDATGLIVNPSFQTKTENDKGEIVDAASADGWLVESLKGGSGVKDAKVYEIFSDSSEVYQPLYNAPAGYYRVVMNGFYRAGGFIDAGVARRDSADAQNAELFVKCGDGNWIEKLPSIFEHVSELKYDGSDVALPDSLFPKSNELYHFIVDQPAGAALAFEDGAYECDTYFYVGEGEVPVLGVRKTGMLTNDWSCFDNFRLYYYGDGDANRPDGFVD
;
A
#
# COMPACT_ATOMS: atom_id res chain seq x y z
N GLY A 1 9.86 -2.48 0.17
CA GLY A 1 9.89 -3.10 1.50
C GLY A 1 10.38 -2.10 2.53
N ASP A 2 9.69 -2.04 3.65
CA ASP A 2 10.08 -1.21 4.78
C ASP A 2 11.22 -1.89 5.52
N GLY A 3 12.41 -1.34 5.48
CA GLY A 3 13.56 -1.83 6.22
C GLY A 3 14.88 -1.35 5.62
N ASP A 4 15.84 -1.12 6.49
CA ASP A 4 17.18 -0.71 6.09
C ASP A 4 18.01 -1.95 5.74
N PHE A 5 18.12 -2.26 4.44
CA PHE A 5 19.15 -3.19 3.96
C PHE A 5 20.49 -2.45 3.95
N LYS A 6 21.43 -2.89 4.80
CA LYS A 6 22.75 -2.27 4.92
C LYS A 6 23.86 -3.22 4.53
N ASN A 7 24.72 -2.73 3.67
CA ASN A 7 26.03 -3.32 3.38
C ASN A 7 27.07 -2.20 3.54
N ASP A 8 27.50 -1.97 4.77
CA ASP A 8 28.32 -0.81 5.18
C ASP A 8 29.81 -1.14 5.45
N GLY A 9 30.28 -2.22 4.83
CA GLY A 9 31.66 -2.68 4.97
C GLY A 9 31.84 -3.88 5.92
N THR A 10 30.79 -4.32 6.62
CA THR A 10 30.72 -5.67 7.18
C THR A 10 30.46 -6.66 6.06
N ARG A 11 30.86 -7.93 6.26
CA ARG A 11 30.66 -8.99 5.28
C ARG A 11 29.33 -9.74 5.45
N VAL A 12 28.47 -9.30 6.36
CA VAL A 12 27.12 -9.82 6.58
C VAL A 12 26.07 -8.85 6.08
N SER A 13 24.95 -9.38 5.63
CA SER A 13 23.77 -8.61 5.24
C SER A 13 22.79 -8.49 6.41
N GLU A 14 22.15 -7.33 6.55
CA GLU A 14 21.21 -7.03 7.61
C GLU A 14 19.94 -6.40 7.06
N VAL A 15 18.79 -6.81 7.58
CA VAL A 15 17.54 -6.07 7.47
C VAL A 15 17.03 -5.79 8.88
N TRP A 16 16.99 -4.51 9.22
CA TRP A 16 16.55 -4.02 10.52
C TRP A 16 15.31 -3.16 10.37
N ASN A 17 14.38 -3.27 11.33
CA ASN A 17 13.15 -2.50 11.39
C ASN A 17 12.21 -2.69 10.16
N GLY A 18 12.40 -3.78 9.42
CA GLY A 18 11.54 -4.15 8.30
C GLY A 18 10.33 -4.96 8.76
N ARG A 19 9.15 -4.67 8.21
CA ARG A 19 7.91 -5.37 8.56
C ARG A 19 7.60 -6.52 7.61
N ASN A 20 7.52 -6.20 6.31
CA ASN A 20 7.28 -7.17 5.25
C ASN A 20 8.29 -6.90 4.14
N TRP A 21 9.22 -7.81 3.92
CA TRP A 21 10.28 -7.64 2.94
C TRP A 21 10.80 -8.99 2.45
N GLU A 22 11.44 -8.94 1.31
CA GLU A 22 12.12 -10.06 0.68
C GLU A 22 13.42 -9.56 0.03
N VAL A 23 14.53 -10.25 0.32
CA VAL A 23 15.83 -10.05 -0.33
C VAL A 23 16.18 -11.35 -1.03
N TYR A 24 16.37 -11.31 -2.35
CA TYR A 24 16.60 -12.51 -3.14
C TYR A 24 17.53 -12.29 -4.31
N GLN A 25 18.03 -13.42 -4.82
CA GLN A 25 18.73 -13.54 -6.10
C GLN A 25 17.99 -14.55 -6.97
N GLU A 26 17.86 -14.24 -8.25
CA GLU A 26 17.35 -15.17 -9.26
C GLU A 26 18.52 -15.75 -10.07
N ILE A 27 18.60 -17.09 -10.14
CA ILE A 27 19.58 -17.86 -10.90
C ILE A 27 18.84 -18.59 -12.00
N SER A 28 19.32 -18.51 -13.24
CA SER A 28 18.68 -19.11 -14.41
C SER A 28 19.59 -20.12 -15.10
N GLY A 29 18.99 -21.04 -15.88
CA GLY A 29 19.72 -22.03 -16.66
C GLY A 29 20.20 -23.22 -15.84
N LEU A 30 19.57 -23.47 -14.69
CA LEU A 30 19.87 -24.61 -13.84
C LEU A 30 19.21 -25.90 -14.36
N PRO A 31 19.83 -27.07 -14.16
CA PRO A 31 19.17 -28.35 -14.39
C PRO A 31 17.92 -28.52 -13.55
N GLN A 32 16.88 -29.14 -14.13
CA GLN A 32 15.72 -29.57 -13.38
C GLN A 32 16.09 -30.56 -12.26
N GLY A 33 15.45 -30.43 -11.09
CA GLY A 33 15.66 -31.32 -9.94
C GLY A 33 15.72 -30.59 -8.61
N SER A 34 16.06 -31.35 -7.57
CA SER A 34 16.15 -30.77 -6.22
C SER A 34 17.50 -30.12 -5.95
N TYR A 35 17.45 -29.06 -5.16
CA TYR A 35 18.61 -28.30 -4.70
C TYR A 35 18.51 -28.10 -3.19
N LYS A 36 19.66 -28.26 -2.52
CA LYS A 36 19.80 -27.86 -1.12
C LYS A 36 20.40 -26.47 -1.06
N ILE A 37 19.76 -25.62 -0.28
CA ILE A 37 20.22 -24.26 0.01
C ILE A 37 20.62 -24.22 1.48
N THR A 38 21.79 -23.70 1.78
CA THR A 38 22.21 -23.40 3.15
C THR A 38 22.67 -21.96 3.26
N MET A 39 22.51 -21.39 4.43
CA MET A 39 23.06 -20.08 4.78
C MET A 39 23.28 -19.97 6.29
N GLN A 40 24.17 -19.09 6.72
CA GLN A 40 24.26 -18.71 8.11
C GLN A 40 23.38 -17.48 8.34
N GLY A 41 22.57 -17.48 9.39
CA GLY A 41 21.70 -16.35 9.70
C GLY A 41 20.74 -16.65 10.86
N PHE A 42 20.17 -15.60 11.37
CA PHE A 42 19.19 -15.69 12.46
C PHE A 42 18.17 -14.56 12.39
N TYR A 43 17.08 -14.79 13.06
CA TYR A 43 16.03 -13.83 13.33
C TYR A 43 16.05 -13.40 14.79
N SER A 44 15.84 -12.10 15.03
CA SER A 44 15.57 -11.54 16.36
C SER A 44 14.33 -10.66 16.30
N PRO A 45 13.39 -10.79 17.24
CA PRO A 45 12.17 -9.96 17.26
C PRO A 45 12.44 -8.50 17.58
N SER A 46 13.60 -8.19 18.19
CA SER A 46 14.03 -6.81 18.48
C SER A 46 15.54 -6.70 18.38
N SER A 47 16.03 -5.52 17.98
CA SER A 47 17.46 -5.19 17.88
C SER A 47 17.94 -4.30 19.00
N GLY A 48 17.07 -3.87 19.92
CA GLY A 48 17.37 -2.82 20.87
C GLY A 48 17.81 -3.28 22.24
N ASN A 49 18.33 -2.33 23.02
CA ASN A 49 18.46 -2.43 24.47
C ASN A 49 17.10 -2.46 25.18
N ASP A 50 16.01 -2.47 24.42
CA ASP A 50 14.70 -2.63 24.97
C ASP A 50 14.57 -4.08 25.40
N ASN A 51 14.20 -4.29 26.66
CA ASN A 51 13.92 -5.61 27.20
C ASN A 51 12.82 -6.35 26.44
N ALA A 52 12.23 -5.74 25.42
CA ALA A 52 11.11 -6.29 24.64
C ALA A 52 11.43 -7.65 24.01
N TRP A 53 12.66 -7.93 23.60
CA TRP A 53 13.05 -9.23 23.07
C TRP A 53 13.39 -10.26 24.18
N HIS A 54 13.52 -9.80 25.43
CA HIS A 54 13.66 -10.63 26.60
C HIS A 54 12.32 -10.80 27.35
N GLU A 55 11.54 -9.72 27.45
CA GLU A 55 10.25 -9.70 28.12
C GLU A 55 9.23 -10.47 27.28
N GLY A 56 8.78 -11.57 27.79
CA GLY A 56 7.81 -12.43 27.12
C GLY A 56 8.40 -13.53 26.25
N TRP A 57 9.69 -13.55 25.96
CA TRP A 57 10.31 -14.61 25.19
C TRP A 57 10.09 -15.99 25.88
N GLY A 58 9.52 -16.92 25.11
CA GLY A 58 9.14 -18.25 25.62
C GLY A 58 7.82 -18.28 26.38
N GLN A 59 7.07 -17.18 26.48
CA GLN A 59 5.74 -17.15 27.08
C GLN A 59 4.65 -17.46 26.05
N GLU A 60 3.65 -18.24 26.45
CA GLU A 60 2.52 -18.58 25.59
C GLU A 60 1.75 -17.30 25.22
N GLY A 61 1.48 -17.10 23.94
CA GLY A 61 0.76 -15.92 23.41
C GLY A 61 1.61 -14.68 23.17
N ASP A 62 2.94 -14.73 23.38
CA ASP A 62 3.82 -13.61 23.05
C ASP A 62 4.10 -13.53 21.53
N GLU A 63 3.84 -12.38 20.94
CA GLU A 63 4.13 -12.10 19.52
C GLU A 63 5.62 -12.27 19.17
N THR A 64 6.52 -12.02 20.12
CA THR A 64 7.97 -12.19 19.95
C THR A 64 8.39 -13.65 19.76
N ASN A 65 7.54 -14.61 20.12
CA ASN A 65 7.77 -16.03 19.89
C ASN A 65 7.42 -16.47 18.46
N LYS A 66 6.75 -15.65 17.68
CA LYS A 66 6.43 -15.97 16.29
C LYS A 66 7.72 -15.96 15.46
N ILE A 67 7.92 -17.03 14.72
CA ILE A 67 8.98 -17.12 13.72
C ILE A 67 8.47 -16.41 12.47
N LEU A 68 9.04 -15.24 12.17
CA LEU A 68 8.60 -14.38 11.08
C LEU A 68 9.65 -14.26 9.97
N GLY A 69 10.88 -14.70 10.22
CA GLY A 69 11.96 -14.76 9.24
C GLY A 69 12.08 -16.16 8.62
N TYR A 70 12.29 -16.23 7.31
CA TYR A 70 12.37 -17.49 6.56
C TYR A 70 13.52 -17.47 5.56
N LEU A 71 14.28 -18.57 5.49
CA LEU A 71 15.09 -18.93 4.32
C LEU A 71 14.15 -19.53 3.27
N PHE A 72 14.25 -19.11 2.02
CA PHE A 72 13.43 -19.67 0.96
C PHE A 72 14.21 -20.02 -0.31
N GLY A 73 13.66 -20.98 -1.07
CA GLY A 73 14.06 -21.34 -2.42
C GLY A 73 12.84 -21.73 -3.24
N ASN A 74 12.48 -20.92 -4.26
CA ASN A 74 11.23 -21.05 -5.00
C ASN A 74 10.03 -21.11 -4.00
N ASP A 75 9.19 -22.16 -4.07
CA ASP A 75 8.04 -22.35 -3.18
C ASP A 75 8.40 -22.95 -1.81
N ALA A 76 9.64 -23.44 -1.64
CA ALA A 76 10.09 -23.99 -0.36
C ALA A 76 10.52 -22.86 0.59
N SER A 77 10.11 -22.97 1.87
CA SER A 77 10.55 -22.05 2.91
C SER A 77 10.68 -22.74 4.25
N GLU A 78 11.73 -22.40 4.99
CA GLU A 78 11.98 -22.87 6.35
C GLU A 78 12.23 -21.70 7.29
N PRO A 79 11.69 -21.78 8.53
CA PRO A 79 11.92 -20.76 9.54
C PRO A 79 13.42 -20.56 9.82
N LEU A 80 13.84 -19.31 9.98
CA LEU A 80 15.19 -18.99 10.44
C LEU A 80 15.36 -19.38 11.91
N LEU A 81 16.58 -19.75 12.26
CA LEU A 81 16.96 -19.92 13.65
C LEU A 81 16.81 -18.60 14.41
N HIS A 82 16.34 -18.70 15.64
CA HIS A 82 16.29 -17.57 16.56
C HIS A 82 17.68 -17.16 17.02
N VAL A 83 17.91 -15.91 17.38
CA VAL A 83 19.20 -15.40 17.85
C VAL A 83 19.76 -16.19 19.05
N THR A 84 18.91 -16.82 19.84
CA THR A 84 19.29 -17.67 20.99
C THR A 84 19.74 -19.08 20.60
N ALA A 85 19.70 -19.46 19.32
CA ALA A 85 20.04 -20.82 18.88
C ALA A 85 21.54 -21.16 19.01
N CYS A 86 22.43 -20.15 19.02
CA CYS A 86 23.89 -20.34 19.09
C CYS A 86 24.51 -19.44 20.17
N PRO A 87 24.18 -19.66 21.48
CA PRO A 87 24.76 -18.88 22.55
C PRO A 87 26.28 -19.19 22.72
N GLN A 88 27.09 -18.16 22.94
CA GLN A 88 28.52 -18.25 23.10
C GLN A 88 28.90 -18.36 24.59
N GLU A 89 29.98 -19.09 24.92
CA GLU A 89 30.46 -19.25 26.30
C GLU A 89 31.11 -17.98 26.84
N GLU A 90 31.65 -17.13 25.97
CA GLU A 90 32.33 -15.89 26.31
C GLU A 90 32.02 -14.80 25.28
N ASN A 91 32.30 -13.56 25.62
CA ASN A 91 32.19 -12.44 24.69
C ASN A 91 33.23 -12.58 23.55
N VAL A 92 32.76 -13.01 22.37
CA VAL A 92 33.62 -13.30 21.21
C VAL A 92 33.85 -12.09 20.31
N ALA A 93 33.03 -11.06 20.43
CA ALA A 93 33.13 -9.88 19.59
C ALA A 93 32.47 -8.65 20.21
N GLU A 94 32.82 -7.47 19.69
CA GLU A 94 32.09 -6.24 20.01
C GLU A 94 30.60 -6.41 19.66
N ASN A 95 29.71 -5.86 20.50
CA ASN A 95 28.26 -5.99 20.39
C ASN A 95 27.71 -7.42 20.59
N CYS A 96 28.36 -8.24 21.40
CA CYS A 96 27.72 -9.36 22.04
C CYS A 96 27.07 -8.90 23.35
N GLU A 97 25.93 -9.49 23.71
CA GLU A 97 25.22 -9.18 24.96
C GLU A 97 25.16 -10.41 25.86
N GLU A 98 25.50 -10.23 27.16
CA GLU A 98 25.40 -11.28 28.16
C GLU A 98 23.95 -11.51 28.55
N VAL A 99 23.52 -12.76 28.53
CA VAL A 99 22.17 -13.17 28.92
C VAL A 99 22.07 -13.19 30.45
N THR A 100 21.41 -12.15 31.01
CA THR A 100 21.20 -11.96 32.44
C THR A 100 19.71 -11.99 32.84
N TRP A 101 18.81 -12.17 31.89
CA TRP A 101 17.36 -12.00 32.01
C TRP A 101 16.58 -13.32 32.15
N THR A 102 17.24 -14.48 32.10
CA THR A 102 16.61 -15.78 32.24
C THR A 102 17.42 -16.67 33.16
N ASP A 103 16.73 -17.60 33.85
CA ASP A 103 17.31 -18.69 34.66
C ASP A 103 17.53 -19.97 33.82
N ASP A 104 17.20 -19.96 32.53
CA ASP A 104 17.47 -21.10 31.62
C ASP A 104 18.98 -21.36 31.55
N ALA A 105 19.40 -22.50 32.07
CA ALA A 105 20.81 -22.89 32.17
C ALA A 105 21.50 -23.01 30.79
N SER A 106 20.74 -23.15 29.72
CA SER A 106 21.29 -23.16 28.35
C SER A 106 21.68 -21.77 27.84
N LEU A 107 21.12 -20.71 28.44
CA LEU A 107 21.32 -19.33 28.03
C LEU A 107 21.93 -18.44 29.12
N ALA A 108 21.59 -18.66 30.39
CA ALA A 108 22.04 -17.81 31.51
C ALA A 108 23.57 -17.72 31.58
N GLY A 109 24.08 -16.49 31.55
CA GLY A 109 25.51 -16.21 31.56
C GLY A 109 26.22 -16.48 30.23
N LYS A 110 25.49 -16.83 29.18
CA LYS A 110 26.02 -16.92 27.80
C LYS A 110 25.95 -15.57 27.10
N TRP A 111 26.61 -15.47 25.96
CA TRP A 111 26.65 -14.26 25.14
C TRP A 111 25.91 -14.49 23.82
N LEU A 112 25.02 -13.57 23.48
CA LEU A 112 24.28 -13.59 22.23
C LEU A 112 24.78 -12.51 21.28
N CYS A 113 24.58 -12.76 19.99
CA CYS A 113 24.84 -11.80 18.94
C CYS A 113 23.92 -10.58 19.05
N HIS A 114 24.47 -9.38 19.08
CA HIS A 114 23.71 -8.13 19.18
C HIS A 114 24.16 -7.07 18.16
N GLY A 115 24.80 -7.47 17.08
CA GLY A 115 25.23 -6.57 16.02
C GLY A 115 25.85 -7.29 14.83
N LYS A 116 26.04 -6.59 13.72
CA LYS A 116 26.65 -7.13 12.50
C LYS A 116 28.08 -7.63 12.74
N ASN A 117 28.87 -6.90 13.54
CA ASN A 117 30.25 -7.29 13.85
C ASN A 117 30.29 -8.62 14.61
N SER A 118 29.43 -8.78 15.63
CA SER A 118 29.36 -10.04 16.37
C SER A 118 28.83 -11.18 15.53
N ALA A 119 27.85 -10.92 14.63
CA ALA A 119 27.36 -11.91 13.69
C ALA A 119 28.48 -12.39 12.76
N GLN A 120 29.23 -11.47 12.16
CA GLN A 120 30.35 -11.79 11.28
C GLN A 120 31.38 -12.67 11.99
N GLU A 121 31.83 -12.27 13.18
CA GLU A 121 32.83 -13.03 13.96
C GLU A 121 32.31 -14.46 14.31
N ILE A 122 31.04 -14.58 14.73
CA ILE A 122 30.45 -15.86 15.08
C ILE A 122 30.30 -16.76 13.84
N PHE A 123 29.92 -16.22 12.68
CA PHE A 123 29.80 -16.97 11.43
C PHE A 123 31.18 -17.43 10.94
N GLU A 124 32.22 -16.60 11.02
CA GLU A 124 33.58 -16.94 10.60
C GLU A 124 34.26 -17.95 11.52
N GLN A 125 33.89 -18.03 12.80
CA GLN A 125 34.45 -18.99 13.75
C GLN A 125 34.04 -20.43 13.43
N ASN A 126 32.79 -20.65 13.00
CA ASN A 126 32.28 -21.97 12.70
C ASN A 126 31.10 -21.88 11.70
N SER A 127 31.21 -22.59 10.59
CA SER A 127 30.19 -22.67 9.54
C SER A 127 28.87 -23.31 10.00
N GLU A 128 28.86 -23.99 11.15
CA GLU A 128 27.66 -24.59 11.73
C GLU A 128 26.90 -23.59 12.62
N ASN A 129 27.51 -22.46 12.98
CA ASN A 129 26.85 -21.43 13.79
C ASN A 129 25.73 -20.78 12.99
N TYR A 130 24.51 -20.81 13.52
CA TYR A 130 23.31 -20.31 12.87
C TYR A 130 23.10 -20.85 11.44
N LEU A 131 23.50 -22.12 11.19
CA LEU A 131 23.32 -22.75 9.90
C LEU A 131 21.84 -23.11 9.68
N ASN A 132 21.23 -22.47 8.70
CA ASN A 132 19.89 -22.78 8.21
C ASN A 132 20.01 -23.57 6.92
N ALA A 133 19.03 -24.44 6.65
CA ALA A 133 18.97 -25.22 5.43
C ALA A 133 17.52 -25.39 4.97
N THR A 134 17.31 -25.38 3.66
CA THR A 134 16.06 -25.82 3.02
C THR A 134 16.41 -26.61 1.74
N THR A 135 15.47 -27.43 1.28
CA THR A 135 15.53 -28.02 -0.05
C THR A 135 14.43 -27.45 -0.92
N CYS A 136 14.72 -27.22 -2.18
CA CYS A 136 13.77 -26.67 -3.13
C CYS A 136 13.85 -27.41 -4.47
N TYR A 137 12.85 -27.19 -5.32
CA TYR A 137 12.78 -27.80 -6.64
C TYR A 137 12.89 -26.76 -7.75
N VAL A 138 13.72 -27.04 -8.75
CA VAL A 138 13.84 -26.27 -9.99
C VAL A 138 13.10 -27.04 -11.07
N GLY A 139 12.10 -26.41 -11.67
CA GLY A 139 11.30 -26.97 -12.76
C GLY A 139 12.00 -26.90 -14.12
N GLU A 140 11.25 -27.18 -15.19
CA GLU A 140 11.74 -27.13 -16.57
C GLU A 140 12.21 -25.74 -17.02
N ASP A 141 11.73 -24.67 -16.37
CA ASP A 141 12.15 -23.28 -16.65
C ASP A 141 13.59 -22.98 -16.21
N GLY A 142 14.21 -23.88 -15.44
CA GLY A 142 15.59 -23.78 -14.97
C GLY A 142 15.85 -22.57 -14.07
N LYS A 143 14.82 -22.06 -13.36
CA LYS A 143 14.92 -20.88 -12.50
C LYS A 143 14.93 -21.26 -11.03
N LEU A 144 15.82 -20.63 -10.29
CA LEU A 144 15.91 -20.71 -8.84
C LEU A 144 15.97 -19.30 -8.26
N ARG A 145 14.97 -18.95 -7.44
CA ARG A 145 14.91 -17.75 -6.64
C ARG A 145 15.21 -18.10 -5.20
N ILE A 146 16.36 -17.64 -4.68
CA ILE A 146 16.82 -17.92 -3.31
C ILE A 146 16.95 -16.64 -2.52
N GLY A 147 16.61 -16.67 -1.23
CA GLY A 147 16.74 -15.50 -0.39
C GLY A 147 16.23 -15.68 1.02
N VAL A 148 16.01 -14.54 1.65
CA VAL A 148 15.45 -14.40 2.99
C VAL A 148 14.24 -13.50 2.92
N LYS A 149 13.17 -13.82 3.62
CA LYS A 149 11.96 -13.02 3.70
C LYS A 149 11.47 -12.89 5.14
N MET A 150 10.73 -11.85 5.39
CA MET A 150 9.99 -11.64 6.63
C MET A 150 8.57 -11.17 6.29
N SER A 151 7.57 -11.71 6.96
CA SER A 151 6.17 -11.38 6.74
C SER A 151 5.38 -11.43 8.05
N GLY A 152 4.26 -10.69 8.10
CA GLY A 152 3.35 -10.70 9.25
C GLY A 152 3.87 -9.97 10.49
N VAL A 153 4.87 -9.09 10.34
CA VAL A 153 5.41 -8.29 11.44
C VAL A 153 4.58 -7.03 11.63
N SER A 154 3.97 -6.89 12.79
CA SER A 154 3.18 -5.70 13.16
C SER A 154 3.98 -4.63 13.90
N TRP A 155 5.13 -4.97 14.48
CA TRP A 155 5.99 -4.05 15.22
C TRP A 155 7.27 -3.69 14.47
N GLY A 156 7.85 -2.53 14.76
CA GLY A 156 9.21 -2.14 14.36
C GLY A 156 10.27 -2.89 15.17
N GLN A 157 11.55 -2.76 14.75
CA GLN A 157 12.73 -3.33 15.39
C GLN A 157 13.00 -4.82 15.16
N ALA A 158 12.13 -5.57 14.46
CA ALA A 158 12.46 -6.92 14.03
C ALA A 158 13.75 -6.91 13.17
N TRP A 159 14.59 -7.92 13.37
CA TRP A 159 15.96 -7.92 12.88
C TRP A 159 16.37 -9.27 12.33
N VAL A 160 16.97 -9.28 11.15
CA VAL A 160 17.54 -10.48 10.50
C VAL A 160 18.94 -10.15 10.01
N ILE A 161 19.88 -11.01 10.35
CA ILE A 161 21.23 -11.02 9.78
C ILE A 161 21.47 -12.34 9.05
N PHE A 162 22.13 -12.29 7.89
CA PHE A 162 22.40 -13.48 7.08
C PHE A 162 23.63 -13.31 6.18
N ASP A 163 24.26 -14.46 5.85
CA ASP A 163 25.42 -14.55 4.96
C ASP A 163 25.65 -15.99 4.49
N ASN A 164 26.71 -16.22 3.71
CA ASN A 164 27.27 -17.52 3.36
C ASN A 164 26.29 -18.47 2.65
N PHE A 165 25.49 -17.96 1.70
CA PHE A 165 24.63 -18.80 0.87
C PHE A 165 25.43 -19.83 0.08
N GLN A 166 24.98 -21.08 0.12
CA GLN A 166 25.47 -22.18 -0.69
C GLN A 166 24.31 -22.92 -1.36
N VAL A 167 24.53 -23.40 -2.58
CA VAL A 167 23.54 -24.13 -3.36
C VAL A 167 24.19 -25.43 -3.84
N GLU A 168 23.56 -26.55 -3.52
CA GLU A 168 24.00 -27.90 -3.92
C GLU A 168 22.91 -28.58 -4.75
N TYR A 169 23.27 -29.10 -5.93
CA TYR A 169 22.38 -29.89 -6.78
C TYR A 169 22.27 -31.32 -6.28
N LEU A 170 21.08 -31.80 -5.96
CA LEU A 170 20.82 -33.13 -5.41
C LEU A 170 20.44 -34.18 -6.47
N GLY A 171 20.15 -33.74 -7.71
CA GLY A 171 19.83 -34.63 -8.83
C GLY A 171 18.44 -34.44 -9.41
N ALA A 172 18.28 -34.86 -10.68
CA ALA A 172 17.03 -34.71 -11.43
C ALA A 172 15.89 -35.58 -10.88
N ASP A 173 16.21 -36.76 -10.42
CA ASP A 173 15.22 -37.73 -9.91
C ASP A 173 14.98 -37.56 -8.40
N ASN A 174 15.64 -36.62 -7.76
CA ASN A 174 15.42 -36.30 -6.37
C ASN A 174 14.21 -35.34 -6.23
N MET A 175 13.16 -35.79 -5.57
CA MET A 175 11.92 -34.99 -5.34
C MET A 175 11.84 -34.42 -3.92
N GLU A 176 12.91 -34.47 -3.12
CA GLU A 176 12.94 -33.95 -1.75
C GLU A 176 12.58 -32.46 -1.69
N GLY A 177 13.15 -31.65 -2.59
CA GLY A 177 12.86 -30.23 -2.68
C GLY A 177 11.41 -29.94 -3.08
N ALA A 178 10.85 -30.77 -3.96
CA ALA A 178 9.44 -30.67 -4.35
C ALA A 178 8.50 -31.00 -3.16
N GLN A 179 8.84 -32.02 -2.38
CA GLN A 179 8.08 -32.35 -1.16
C GLN A 179 8.17 -31.23 -0.12
N THR A 180 9.38 -30.71 0.11
CA THR A 180 9.58 -29.58 1.05
C THR A 180 8.76 -28.36 0.64
N ALA A 181 8.69 -28.04 -0.65
CA ALA A 181 7.90 -26.94 -1.17
C ALA A 181 6.39 -27.15 -0.95
N LEU A 182 5.88 -28.34 -1.25
CA LEU A 182 4.48 -28.68 -0.99
C LEU A 182 4.12 -28.59 0.50
N ASP A 183 5.00 -29.12 1.37
CA ASP A 183 4.80 -29.07 2.82
C ASP A 183 4.81 -27.62 3.33
N ALA A 184 5.64 -26.75 2.75
CA ALA A 184 5.65 -25.33 3.08
C ALA A 184 4.35 -24.63 2.69
N LEU A 185 3.85 -24.85 1.47
CA LEU A 185 2.58 -24.29 0.99
C LEU A 185 1.40 -24.81 1.79
N VAL A 186 1.38 -26.09 2.14
CA VAL A 186 0.34 -26.69 3.01
C VAL A 186 0.37 -26.05 4.41
N ARG A 187 1.55 -25.81 4.98
CA ARG A 187 1.67 -25.09 6.26
C ARG A 187 1.12 -23.66 6.16
N GLU A 188 1.46 -22.93 5.09
CA GLU A 188 0.97 -21.58 4.85
C GLU A 188 -0.56 -21.56 4.73
N ALA A 189 -1.13 -22.43 3.90
CA ALA A 189 -2.57 -22.56 3.73
C ALA A 189 -3.31 -22.92 5.04
N ASN A 190 -2.74 -23.83 5.85
CA ASN A 190 -3.27 -24.16 7.19
C ASN A 190 -3.15 -22.98 8.15
N GLY A 191 -2.08 -22.19 8.08
CA GLY A 191 -1.91 -20.97 8.86
C GLY A 191 -3.02 -19.95 8.57
N MET A 192 -3.37 -19.79 7.30
CA MET A 192 -4.50 -18.92 6.90
C MET A 192 -5.85 -19.44 7.42
N LEU A 193 -6.11 -20.75 7.35
CA LEU A 193 -7.33 -21.35 7.91
C LEU A 193 -7.45 -21.22 9.43
N ALA A 194 -6.33 -21.17 10.15
CA ALA A 194 -6.27 -20.97 11.59
C ALA A 194 -6.29 -19.49 12.00
N SER A 195 -6.21 -18.56 11.06
CA SER A 195 -6.24 -17.14 11.33
C SER A 195 -7.61 -16.70 11.85
N GLU A 196 -7.62 -15.79 12.83
CA GLU A 196 -8.82 -15.10 13.31
C GLU A 196 -9.26 -13.93 12.40
N VAL A 197 -8.47 -13.61 11.39
CA VAL A 197 -8.81 -12.56 10.42
C VAL A 197 -10.04 -12.98 9.61
N LEU A 198 -10.97 -12.07 9.45
CA LEU A 198 -12.17 -12.26 8.63
C LEU A 198 -11.80 -12.68 7.20
N THR A 199 -12.58 -13.59 6.64
CA THR A 199 -12.41 -14.07 5.26
C THR A 199 -13.75 -14.56 4.71
N THR A 200 -13.72 -15.32 3.59
CA THR A 200 -14.93 -15.90 3.00
C THR A 200 -14.98 -17.41 3.16
N GLN A 201 -16.19 -17.99 3.16
CA GLN A 201 -16.38 -19.44 3.13
C GLN A 201 -15.77 -20.04 1.85
N GLU A 202 -15.93 -19.35 0.73
CA GLU A 202 -15.34 -19.73 -0.55
C GLU A 202 -13.81 -19.87 -0.47
N ALA A 203 -13.12 -18.91 0.18
CA ALA A 203 -11.66 -18.98 0.38
C ALA A 203 -11.28 -20.16 1.28
N LYS A 204 -12.01 -20.38 2.40
CA LYS A 204 -11.77 -21.54 3.27
C LYS A 204 -11.98 -22.87 2.56
N ASP A 205 -13.02 -22.98 1.75
CA ASP A 205 -13.30 -24.20 0.98
C ASP A 205 -12.23 -24.45 -0.09
N GLY A 206 -11.75 -23.37 -0.76
CA GLY A 206 -10.65 -23.43 -1.72
C GLY A 206 -9.34 -23.90 -1.10
N LEU A 207 -8.97 -23.33 0.05
CA LEU A 207 -7.78 -23.74 0.83
C LEU A 207 -7.86 -25.20 1.27
N ASN A 208 -8.98 -25.61 1.88
CA ASN A 208 -9.19 -26.99 2.31
C ASN A 208 -9.07 -27.97 1.13
N LYS A 209 -9.70 -27.67 0.00
CA LYS A 209 -9.64 -28.52 -1.18
C LYS A 209 -8.21 -28.68 -1.71
N ALA A 210 -7.44 -27.59 -1.75
CA ALA A 210 -6.06 -27.64 -2.22
C ALA A 210 -5.15 -28.41 -1.25
N ILE A 211 -5.33 -28.24 0.07
CA ILE A 211 -4.62 -28.99 1.10
C ILE A 211 -4.93 -30.48 1.03
N GLU A 212 -6.21 -30.85 0.91
CA GLU A 212 -6.62 -32.25 0.78
C GLU A 212 -6.00 -32.91 -0.48
N ALA A 213 -6.02 -32.21 -1.62
CA ALA A 213 -5.43 -32.69 -2.86
C ALA A 213 -3.93 -32.92 -2.72
N ALA A 214 -3.18 -31.95 -2.18
CA ALA A 214 -1.74 -32.07 -1.96
C ALA A 214 -1.40 -33.18 -0.98
N SER A 215 -2.17 -33.33 0.10
CA SER A 215 -1.98 -34.37 1.13
C SER A 215 -2.32 -35.78 0.66
N ALA A 216 -3.13 -35.92 -0.40
CA ALA A 216 -3.52 -37.21 -0.97
C ALA A 216 -2.52 -37.74 -2.03
N VAL A 217 -1.48 -37.00 -2.36
CA VAL A 217 -0.45 -37.40 -3.34
C VAL A 217 0.27 -38.64 -2.85
N GLY A 218 0.24 -39.73 -3.65
CA GLY A 218 0.92 -40.98 -3.32
C GLY A 218 2.36 -41.01 -3.82
N GLU A 219 2.59 -40.68 -5.08
CA GLU A 219 3.92 -40.57 -5.69
C GLU A 219 4.08 -39.19 -6.30
N LEU A 220 5.12 -38.49 -5.85
CA LEU A 220 5.42 -37.14 -6.34
C LEU A 220 6.26 -37.22 -7.61
N THR A 221 5.69 -36.78 -8.73
CA THR A 221 6.38 -36.57 -10.01
C THR A 221 6.48 -35.07 -10.31
N PRO A 222 7.34 -34.63 -11.24
CA PRO A 222 7.40 -33.22 -11.66
C PRO A 222 6.05 -32.63 -12.09
N GLU A 223 5.23 -33.41 -12.79
CA GLU A 223 3.91 -33.00 -13.26
C GLU A 223 2.93 -32.84 -12.08
N VAL A 224 2.91 -33.81 -11.15
CA VAL A 224 2.09 -33.76 -9.94
C VAL A 224 2.50 -32.59 -9.05
N TYR A 225 3.81 -32.40 -8.87
CA TYR A 225 4.34 -31.26 -8.14
C TYR A 225 3.84 -29.93 -8.71
N LYS A 226 3.97 -29.74 -10.02
CA LYS A 226 3.50 -28.53 -10.70
C LYS A 226 1.99 -28.30 -10.50
N GLU A 227 1.17 -29.33 -10.70
CA GLU A 227 -0.28 -29.24 -10.53
C GLU A 227 -0.67 -28.84 -9.10
N GLN A 228 -0.03 -29.47 -8.10
CA GLN A 228 -0.36 -29.20 -6.68
C GLN A 228 0.15 -27.82 -6.22
N THR A 229 1.32 -27.40 -6.64
CA THR A 229 1.85 -26.05 -6.30
C THR A 229 1.02 -24.96 -6.96
N GLU A 230 0.62 -25.10 -8.20
CA GLU A 230 -0.27 -24.15 -8.88
C GLU A 230 -1.62 -24.03 -8.15
N ALA A 231 -2.20 -25.16 -7.72
CA ALA A 231 -3.48 -25.18 -7.00
C ALA A 231 -3.36 -24.54 -5.60
N LEU A 232 -2.32 -24.86 -4.83
CA LEU A 232 -2.07 -24.27 -3.51
C LEU A 232 -1.80 -22.78 -3.61
N ASN A 233 -0.91 -22.36 -4.50
CA ASN A 233 -0.61 -20.93 -4.71
C ASN A 233 -1.84 -20.13 -5.12
N ALA A 234 -2.70 -20.69 -6.00
CA ALA A 234 -3.95 -20.03 -6.37
C ALA A 234 -4.92 -19.90 -5.17
N ALA A 235 -5.05 -20.95 -4.35
CA ALA A 235 -5.90 -20.93 -3.17
C ALA A 235 -5.37 -19.96 -2.08
N ILE A 236 -4.07 -19.95 -1.83
CA ILE A 236 -3.41 -19.03 -0.89
C ILE A 236 -3.60 -17.57 -1.34
N LYS A 237 -3.36 -17.28 -2.62
CA LYS A 237 -3.56 -15.95 -3.19
C LYS A 237 -5.01 -15.49 -3.03
N PHE A 238 -5.98 -16.32 -3.40
CA PHE A 238 -7.39 -16.00 -3.27
C PHE A 238 -7.80 -15.85 -1.79
N GLY A 239 -7.23 -16.66 -0.91
CA GLY A 239 -7.40 -16.54 0.53
C GLY A 239 -6.93 -15.17 1.04
N GLN A 240 -5.74 -14.73 0.63
CA GLN A 240 -5.21 -13.42 1.00
C GLN A 240 -6.06 -12.26 0.45
N GLU A 241 -6.47 -12.33 -0.82
CA GLU A 241 -7.38 -11.34 -1.43
C GLU A 241 -8.69 -11.23 -0.66
N SER A 242 -9.24 -12.36 -0.21
CA SER A 242 -10.47 -12.40 0.59
C SER A 242 -10.28 -11.80 2.00
N MET A 243 -9.17 -12.08 2.66
CA MET A 243 -8.83 -11.51 3.96
C MET A 243 -8.61 -9.99 3.88
N ASP A 244 -7.88 -9.54 2.88
CA ASP A 244 -7.61 -8.11 2.66
C ASP A 244 -8.91 -7.35 2.38
N ALA A 245 -9.81 -7.90 1.55
CA ALA A 245 -11.09 -7.30 1.25
C ALA A 245 -12.03 -7.25 2.49
N ALA A 246 -12.06 -8.31 3.28
CA ALA A 246 -12.86 -8.36 4.50
C ALA A 246 -12.36 -7.37 5.55
N THR A 247 -11.04 -7.28 5.74
CA THR A 247 -10.41 -6.30 6.65
C THR A 247 -10.72 -4.87 6.18
N ALA A 248 -10.61 -4.59 4.88
CA ALA A 248 -10.92 -3.28 4.33
C ALA A 248 -12.40 -2.90 4.52
N LEU A 249 -13.34 -3.87 4.41
CA LEU A 249 -14.75 -3.63 4.69
C LEU A 249 -15.01 -3.37 6.18
N GLU A 250 -14.37 -4.13 7.08
CA GLU A 250 -14.48 -3.93 8.54
C GLU A 250 -13.94 -2.57 8.96
N ASP A 251 -12.79 -2.16 8.45
CA ASP A 251 -12.21 -0.84 8.71
C ASP A 251 -13.15 0.27 8.21
N LYS A 252 -13.71 0.12 7.00
CA LYS A 252 -14.64 1.08 6.40
C LYS A 252 -15.92 1.21 7.22
N VAL A 253 -16.55 0.09 7.58
CA VAL A 253 -17.80 0.14 8.36
C VAL A 253 -17.57 0.68 9.76
N THR A 254 -16.45 0.35 10.40
CA THR A 254 -16.04 0.89 11.71
C THR A 254 -15.83 2.41 11.65
N ALA A 255 -15.20 2.90 10.58
CA ALA A 255 -15.02 4.34 10.39
C ALA A 255 -16.35 5.07 10.22
N HIS A 256 -17.32 4.49 9.49
CA HIS A 256 -18.66 5.06 9.36
C HIS A 256 -19.44 5.01 10.69
N ASP A 257 -19.42 3.90 11.41
CA ASP A 257 -20.09 3.75 12.70
C ASP A 257 -19.61 4.80 13.71
N LYS A 258 -18.30 5.01 13.79
CA LYS A 258 -17.73 6.05 14.67
C LYS A 258 -18.25 7.44 14.35
N LYS A 259 -18.45 7.78 13.07
CA LYS A 259 -18.97 9.09 12.64
C LYS A 259 -20.49 9.18 12.78
N LEU A 260 -21.22 8.09 12.55
CA LEU A 260 -22.68 8.02 12.73
C LEU A 260 -23.09 8.14 14.21
N SER A 261 -22.33 7.53 15.12
CA SER A 261 -22.54 7.58 16.58
C SER A 261 -21.96 8.84 17.23
N GLY A 262 -21.14 9.60 16.53
CA GLY A 262 -20.51 10.83 17.02
C GLY A 262 -21.42 12.07 17.00
N THR A 263 -20.93 13.16 17.53
CA THR A 263 -21.57 14.49 17.50
C THR A 263 -20.59 15.57 17.07
N GLY A 264 -21.11 16.68 16.50
CA GLY A 264 -20.32 17.83 16.08
C GLY A 264 -19.59 17.63 14.73
N GLU A 265 -18.60 18.48 14.45
CA GLU A 265 -17.97 18.63 13.14
C GLU A 265 -17.20 17.39 12.66
N ALA A 266 -16.78 16.49 13.55
CA ALA A 266 -16.11 15.23 13.19
C ALA A 266 -17.09 14.06 12.99
N SER A 267 -18.40 14.32 13.00
CA SER A 267 -19.46 13.33 12.85
C SER A 267 -20.30 13.60 11.60
N TYR A 268 -21.31 12.75 11.39
CA TYR A 268 -22.32 12.95 10.33
C TYR A 268 -23.60 13.62 10.84
N GLU A 269 -23.57 14.28 11.99
CA GLU A 269 -24.76 14.90 12.62
C GLU A 269 -25.48 15.89 11.69
N GLU A 270 -24.74 16.65 10.88
CA GLU A 270 -25.32 17.61 9.93
C GLU A 270 -26.18 16.95 8.84
N TYR A 271 -25.91 15.68 8.51
CA TYR A 271 -26.63 14.89 7.51
C TYR A 271 -27.78 14.06 8.09
N SER A 272 -28.04 14.13 9.40
CA SER A 272 -29.01 13.27 10.12
C SER A 272 -30.45 13.35 9.61
N ASN A 273 -30.78 14.34 8.79
CA ASN A 273 -32.08 14.49 8.16
C ASN A 273 -32.13 14.05 6.69
N THR A 274 -31.06 13.42 6.19
CA THR A 274 -31.01 12.94 4.81
C THR A 274 -31.38 11.46 4.74
N GLU A 275 -32.01 11.03 3.64
CA GLU A 275 -32.31 9.62 3.40
C GLU A 275 -31.04 8.75 3.35
N GLY A 276 -29.95 9.31 2.81
CA GLY A 276 -28.65 8.62 2.75
C GLY A 276 -28.05 8.35 4.13
N TYR A 277 -28.34 9.18 5.13
CA TYR A 277 -27.91 8.94 6.52
C TYR A 277 -28.59 7.69 7.10
N ASP A 278 -29.90 7.58 6.95
CA ASP A 278 -30.64 6.41 7.44
C ASP A 278 -30.19 5.14 6.73
N GLU A 279 -30.00 5.21 5.40
CA GLU A 279 -29.52 4.07 4.60
C GLU A 279 -28.11 3.63 5.01
N LEU A 280 -27.19 4.58 5.25
CA LEU A 280 -25.83 4.28 5.71
C LEU A 280 -25.83 3.66 7.10
N TYR A 281 -26.68 4.17 8.01
CA TYR A 281 -26.83 3.66 9.37
C TYR A 281 -27.35 2.22 9.37
N ASP A 282 -28.44 1.94 8.64
CA ASP A 282 -29.03 0.61 8.55
C ASP A 282 -28.04 -0.41 7.94
N LEU A 283 -27.31 0.01 6.91
CA LEU A 283 -26.31 -0.84 6.26
C LEU A 283 -25.10 -1.13 7.15
N THR A 284 -24.67 -0.14 7.96
CA THR A 284 -23.62 -0.33 8.95
C THR A 284 -24.00 -1.40 9.98
N ILE A 285 -25.25 -1.37 10.48
CA ILE A 285 -25.77 -2.41 11.37
C ILE A 285 -25.83 -3.78 10.67
N GLU A 286 -26.35 -3.83 9.42
CA GLU A 286 -26.45 -5.09 8.65
C GLU A 286 -25.07 -5.78 8.53
N ILE A 287 -24.01 -5.00 8.26
CA ILE A 287 -22.65 -5.55 8.11
C ILE A 287 -22.10 -6.02 9.46
N PHE A 288 -22.27 -5.25 10.55
CA PHE A 288 -21.83 -5.70 11.87
C PHE A 288 -22.58 -6.95 12.36
N ASP A 289 -23.90 -7.00 12.14
CA ASP A 289 -24.69 -8.19 12.49
C ASP A 289 -24.16 -9.44 11.76
N LYS A 290 -23.69 -9.28 10.52
CA LYS A 290 -23.08 -10.36 9.76
C LYS A 290 -21.71 -10.75 10.30
N ILE A 291 -20.85 -9.78 10.59
CA ILE A 291 -19.52 -10.02 11.17
C ILE A 291 -19.65 -10.70 12.55
N ASP A 292 -20.47 -10.16 13.44
CA ASP A 292 -20.64 -10.65 14.82
C ASP A 292 -21.43 -11.96 14.89
N GLY A 293 -22.39 -12.16 13.98
CA GLY A 293 -23.28 -13.32 14.00
C GLY A 293 -22.70 -14.55 13.30
N GLU A 294 -22.26 -14.40 12.08
CA GLU A 294 -21.75 -15.50 11.24
C GLU A 294 -20.21 -15.58 11.27
N GLY A 295 -19.54 -14.47 11.52
CA GLY A 295 -18.08 -14.34 11.54
C GLY A 295 -17.39 -14.59 10.21
N ILE A 296 -18.16 -14.68 9.11
CA ILE A 296 -17.64 -15.00 7.78
C ILE A 296 -18.60 -14.57 6.70
N PHE A 297 -18.07 -14.07 5.58
CA PHE A 297 -18.80 -13.82 4.35
C PHE A 297 -18.84 -15.07 3.48
N THR A 298 -19.86 -15.19 2.60
CA THR A 298 -19.99 -16.36 1.73
C THR A 298 -18.95 -16.32 0.60
N THR A 299 -18.85 -15.19 -0.10
CA THR A 299 -17.98 -15.01 -1.27
C THR A 299 -17.28 -13.66 -1.23
N LEU A 300 -16.21 -13.53 -2.02
CA LEU A 300 -15.54 -12.25 -2.23
C LEU A 300 -16.47 -11.22 -2.90
N ASP A 301 -17.34 -11.65 -3.80
CA ASP A 301 -18.33 -10.77 -4.44
C ASP A 301 -19.30 -10.17 -3.42
N GLU A 302 -19.68 -10.92 -2.38
CA GLU A 302 -20.53 -10.39 -1.29
C GLU A 302 -19.84 -9.24 -0.52
N ILE A 303 -18.55 -9.38 -0.20
CA ILE A 303 -17.76 -8.33 0.44
C ILE A 303 -17.70 -7.08 -0.44
N ASN A 304 -17.43 -7.28 -1.73
CA ASN A 304 -17.36 -6.19 -2.71
C ASN A 304 -18.71 -5.49 -2.87
N ASP A 305 -19.83 -6.23 -2.86
CA ASP A 305 -21.17 -5.65 -2.92
C ASP A 305 -21.46 -4.77 -1.69
N TYR A 306 -21.15 -5.26 -0.49
CA TYR A 306 -21.28 -4.46 0.74
C TYR A 306 -20.44 -3.19 0.69
N SER A 307 -19.19 -3.27 0.22
CA SER A 307 -18.31 -2.12 0.08
C SER A 307 -18.89 -1.07 -0.88
N VAL A 308 -19.41 -1.50 -2.04
CA VAL A 308 -20.05 -0.60 -3.02
C VAL A 308 -21.36 -0.01 -2.48
N ARG A 309 -22.16 -0.79 -1.76
CA ARG A 309 -23.41 -0.30 -1.12
C ARG A 309 -23.10 0.77 -0.07
N LEU A 310 -22.05 0.60 0.75
CA LEU A 310 -21.58 1.61 1.70
C LEU A 310 -21.18 2.91 0.98
N ASP A 311 -20.39 2.80 -0.09
CA ASP A 311 -19.96 3.97 -0.85
C ASP A 311 -21.15 4.72 -1.46
N LYS A 312 -22.15 4.00 -1.99
CA LYS A 312 -23.38 4.59 -2.53
C LYS A 312 -24.22 5.29 -1.46
N ALA A 313 -24.41 4.64 -0.31
CA ALA A 313 -25.15 5.23 0.80
C ALA A 313 -24.44 6.47 1.35
N TYR A 314 -23.11 6.40 1.48
CA TYR A 314 -22.29 7.54 1.91
C TYR A 314 -22.36 8.71 0.91
N SER A 315 -22.19 8.47 -0.38
CA SER A 315 -22.35 9.50 -1.42
C SER A 315 -23.77 10.08 -1.42
N LYS A 316 -24.81 9.25 -1.21
CA LYS A 316 -26.20 9.70 -1.11
C LYS A 316 -26.43 10.60 0.12
N MET A 317 -25.77 10.27 1.24
CA MET A 317 -25.81 11.11 2.44
C MET A 317 -25.17 12.48 2.18
N LEU A 318 -23.96 12.52 1.63
CA LEU A 318 -23.22 13.76 1.36
C LEU A 318 -23.95 14.67 0.36
N SER A 319 -24.59 14.09 -0.65
CA SER A 319 -25.35 14.83 -1.67
C SER A 319 -26.81 15.13 -1.28
N GLY A 320 -27.27 14.66 -0.13
CA GLY A 320 -28.68 14.73 0.30
C GLY A 320 -29.24 16.15 0.47
N HIS A 321 -28.39 17.15 0.56
CA HIS A 321 -28.82 18.58 0.66
C HIS A 321 -28.78 19.31 -0.69
N ILE A 322 -28.36 18.66 -1.78
CA ILE A 322 -28.24 19.28 -3.10
C ILE A 322 -29.59 19.24 -3.82
N ASP A 323 -30.14 20.42 -4.16
CA ASP A 323 -31.32 20.51 -5.02
C ASP A 323 -30.92 20.61 -6.50
N PHE A 324 -30.78 19.47 -7.15
CA PHE A 324 -30.44 19.37 -8.56
C PHE A 324 -31.51 19.90 -9.51
N THR A 325 -32.76 20.11 -9.03
CA THR A 325 -33.89 20.53 -9.89
C THR A 325 -33.80 21.96 -10.34
N THR A 326 -32.99 22.76 -9.67
CA THR A 326 -32.81 24.20 -9.96
C THR A 326 -31.73 24.45 -11.02
N ALA A 327 -30.94 23.45 -11.35
CA ALA A 327 -29.79 23.58 -12.27
C ALA A 327 -30.21 23.93 -13.70
N ASN A 328 -29.47 24.84 -14.30
CA ASN A 328 -29.58 25.18 -15.72
C ASN A 328 -28.21 25.69 -16.24
N LYS A 329 -28.10 25.89 -17.55
CA LYS A 329 -26.82 26.27 -18.18
C LYS A 329 -26.24 27.60 -17.70
N ASP A 330 -27.09 28.55 -17.26
CA ASP A 330 -26.69 29.89 -16.83
C ASP A 330 -26.46 29.97 -15.31
N GLU A 331 -27.11 29.07 -14.57
CA GLU A 331 -27.05 28.96 -13.10
C GLU A 331 -26.83 27.47 -12.71
N PRO A 332 -25.61 26.96 -12.83
CA PRO A 332 -25.32 25.59 -12.42
C PRO A 332 -25.40 25.44 -10.90
N VAL A 333 -25.78 24.26 -10.44
CA VAL A 333 -25.83 23.90 -9.02
C VAL A 333 -24.46 23.37 -8.59
N ASP A 334 -23.98 23.79 -7.42
CA ASP A 334 -22.83 23.20 -6.78
C ASP A 334 -23.13 21.75 -6.39
N ALA A 335 -22.50 20.82 -7.10
CA ALA A 335 -22.63 19.38 -6.92
C ALA A 335 -21.39 18.75 -6.25
N THR A 336 -20.53 19.57 -5.64
CA THR A 336 -19.27 19.11 -5.01
C THR A 336 -19.52 18.05 -3.94
N GLY A 337 -20.67 18.04 -3.27
CA GLY A 337 -21.06 16.98 -2.33
C GLY A 337 -21.21 15.58 -2.93
N LEU A 338 -21.17 15.41 -4.27
CA LEU A 338 -21.02 14.09 -4.92
C LEU A 338 -19.58 13.54 -4.85
N ILE A 339 -18.59 14.42 -4.62
CA ILE A 339 -17.19 14.03 -4.47
C ILE A 339 -16.92 13.77 -2.99
N VAL A 340 -16.52 12.56 -2.65
CA VAL A 340 -16.06 12.24 -1.30
C VAL A 340 -14.70 12.88 -1.08
N ASN A 341 -14.57 13.70 -0.02
CA ASN A 341 -13.30 14.29 0.37
C ASN A 341 -12.59 15.06 -0.78
N PRO A 342 -13.22 16.12 -1.32
CA PRO A 342 -12.74 16.84 -2.50
C PRO A 342 -11.46 17.65 -2.27
N SER A 343 -11.02 17.78 -1.00
CA SER A 343 -9.84 18.57 -0.60
C SER A 343 -8.84 17.75 0.21
N PHE A 344 -8.82 16.42 0.06
CA PHE A 344 -7.90 15.49 0.72
C PHE A 344 -7.73 15.71 2.23
N GLN A 345 -8.82 16.08 2.89
CA GLN A 345 -8.83 16.34 4.34
C GLN A 345 -10.12 15.84 4.99
N THR A 346 -10.02 15.46 6.25
CA THR A 346 -11.17 15.07 7.08
C THR A 346 -11.09 15.77 8.42
N LYS A 347 -12.25 15.98 9.05
CA LYS A 347 -12.30 16.45 10.44
C LYS A 347 -12.03 15.28 11.38
N THR A 348 -11.11 15.46 12.31
CA THR A 348 -10.77 14.46 13.32
C THR A 348 -10.52 15.13 14.66
N GLU A 349 -10.68 14.38 15.74
CA GLU A 349 -10.31 14.82 17.08
C GLU A 349 -8.85 14.45 17.35
N ASN A 350 -8.04 15.43 17.77
CA ASN A 350 -6.65 15.21 18.15
C ASN A 350 -6.53 14.72 19.61
N ASP A 351 -5.32 14.39 20.06
CA ASP A 351 -5.03 13.92 21.42
C ASP A 351 -5.43 14.88 22.54
N LYS A 352 -5.79 16.13 22.20
CA LYS A 352 -6.24 17.16 23.14
C LYS A 352 -7.75 17.33 23.17
N GLY A 353 -8.50 16.58 22.37
CA GLY A 353 -9.93 16.72 22.22
C GLY A 353 -10.35 17.91 21.32
N GLU A 354 -9.45 18.43 20.48
CA GLU A 354 -9.74 19.53 19.56
C GLU A 354 -10.05 18.96 18.17
N ILE A 355 -11.08 19.48 17.50
CA ILE A 355 -11.38 19.12 16.12
C ILE A 355 -10.43 19.84 15.18
N VAL A 356 -9.70 19.08 14.39
CA VAL A 356 -8.69 19.57 13.44
C VAL A 356 -8.88 18.94 12.06
N ASP A 357 -8.42 19.64 11.02
CA ASP A 357 -8.33 19.08 9.69
C ASP A 357 -7.10 18.17 9.60
N ALA A 358 -7.31 16.91 9.28
CA ALA A 358 -6.27 15.92 9.04
C ALA A 358 -6.20 15.55 7.56
N ALA A 359 -5.01 15.27 7.06
CA ALA A 359 -4.81 14.75 5.71
C ALA A 359 -5.50 13.38 5.56
N SER A 360 -6.27 13.20 4.49
CA SER A 360 -7.02 11.97 4.23
C SER A 360 -7.18 11.73 2.73
N ALA A 361 -7.09 10.47 2.31
CA ALA A 361 -7.45 10.01 0.98
C ALA A 361 -8.80 9.26 0.96
N ASP A 362 -9.60 9.38 2.02
CA ASP A 362 -10.90 8.71 2.10
C ASP A 362 -11.74 8.97 0.85
N GLY A 363 -12.33 7.92 0.30
CA GLY A 363 -13.14 7.97 -0.93
C GLY A 363 -12.34 7.90 -2.23
N TRP A 364 -11.01 8.06 -2.19
CA TRP A 364 -10.15 8.01 -3.37
C TRP A 364 -9.46 6.64 -3.51
N LEU A 365 -9.60 6.04 -4.67
CA LEU A 365 -8.89 4.83 -5.07
C LEU A 365 -7.54 5.22 -5.68
N VAL A 366 -6.49 4.45 -5.39
CA VAL A 366 -5.13 4.75 -5.82
C VAL A 366 -4.51 3.53 -6.47
N GLU A 367 -4.09 3.69 -7.72
CA GLU A 367 -3.22 2.75 -8.41
C GLU A 367 -1.85 3.42 -8.62
N SER A 368 -0.81 2.87 -8.00
CA SER A 368 0.54 3.45 -8.02
C SER A 368 1.56 2.38 -8.39
N LEU A 369 2.49 2.73 -9.28
CA LEU A 369 3.54 1.80 -9.73
C LEU A 369 4.61 1.56 -8.67
N LYS A 370 4.96 2.60 -7.89
CA LYS A 370 6.08 2.55 -6.92
C LYS A 370 5.67 2.90 -5.49
N GLY A 371 4.42 3.29 -5.25
CA GLY A 371 3.99 3.78 -3.94
C GLY A 371 4.51 5.19 -3.59
N GLY A 372 4.98 5.97 -4.57
CA GLY A 372 5.44 7.36 -4.40
C GLY A 372 4.31 8.41 -4.37
N SER A 373 3.05 7.95 -4.33
CA SER A 373 1.86 8.79 -4.31
C SER A 373 1.24 8.83 -2.92
N GLY A 374 0.61 9.94 -2.57
CA GLY A 374 -0.14 10.03 -1.32
C GLY A 374 -0.51 11.45 -0.91
N VAL A 375 -1.46 11.54 0.03
CA VAL A 375 -1.82 12.80 0.67
C VAL A 375 -0.69 13.23 1.61
N LYS A 376 -0.33 14.50 1.56
CA LYS A 376 0.72 15.09 2.43
C LYS A 376 0.10 15.84 3.60
N ASP A 377 0.89 16.12 4.63
CA ASP A 377 0.46 16.88 5.81
C ASP A 377 -0.16 18.24 5.45
N ALA A 378 0.23 18.81 4.31
CA ALA A 378 -0.34 20.02 3.73
C ALA A 378 -1.75 19.83 3.13
N LYS A 379 -2.30 18.61 3.18
CA LYS A 379 -3.65 18.24 2.67
C LYS A 379 -3.79 18.43 1.17
N VAL A 380 -2.72 18.19 0.43
CA VAL A 380 -2.73 18.06 -1.03
C VAL A 380 -2.28 16.66 -1.40
N TYR A 381 -2.77 16.16 -2.53
CA TYR A 381 -2.29 14.89 -3.07
C TYR A 381 -1.01 15.11 -3.89
N GLU A 382 0.01 14.28 -3.67
CA GLU A 382 1.29 14.33 -4.38
C GLU A 382 1.56 13.04 -5.14
N ILE A 383 2.06 13.16 -6.38
CA ILE A 383 2.66 12.07 -7.15
C ILE A 383 4.10 12.47 -7.49
N PHE A 384 5.08 11.86 -6.82
CA PHE A 384 6.50 12.16 -7.00
C PHE A 384 7.28 10.96 -7.54
N SER A 385 7.98 11.14 -8.68
CA SER A 385 8.79 10.09 -9.33
C SER A 385 8.05 8.75 -9.50
N ASP A 386 6.75 8.81 -9.73
CA ASP A 386 5.84 7.66 -9.82
C ASP A 386 4.90 7.81 -11.01
N SER A 387 4.28 6.71 -11.44
CA SER A 387 3.11 6.67 -12.31
C SER A 387 1.92 6.23 -11.47
N SER A 388 0.86 7.01 -11.45
CA SER A 388 -0.26 6.77 -10.56
C SER A 388 -1.58 7.27 -11.18
N GLU A 389 -2.66 6.56 -10.88
CA GLU A 389 -4.04 6.99 -11.13
C GLU A 389 -4.75 7.11 -9.77
N VAL A 390 -5.34 8.27 -9.50
CA VAL A 390 -6.06 8.60 -8.26
C VAL A 390 -7.46 9.00 -8.67
N TYR A 391 -8.46 8.22 -8.28
CA TYR A 391 -9.80 8.38 -8.83
C TYR A 391 -10.89 7.93 -7.86
N GLN A 392 -12.12 8.35 -8.15
CA GLN A 392 -13.31 7.86 -7.45
C GLN A 392 -14.53 7.80 -8.39
N PRO A 393 -15.43 6.82 -8.18
CA PRO A 393 -16.74 6.83 -8.83
C PRO A 393 -17.65 7.87 -8.15
N LEU A 394 -18.37 8.66 -8.93
CA LEU A 394 -19.37 9.59 -8.43
C LEU A 394 -20.74 8.90 -8.41
N TYR A 395 -21.01 8.18 -7.33
CA TYR A 395 -22.31 7.53 -7.15
C TYR A 395 -23.43 8.58 -7.01
N ASN A 396 -24.63 8.21 -7.45
CA ASN A 396 -25.83 9.04 -7.37
C ASN A 396 -25.77 10.36 -8.17
N ALA A 397 -24.82 10.52 -9.10
CA ALA A 397 -24.80 11.66 -10.01
C ALA A 397 -26.02 11.59 -10.95
N PRO A 398 -26.93 12.61 -10.97
CA PRO A 398 -28.00 12.68 -11.93
C PRO A 398 -27.52 12.72 -13.37
N ALA A 399 -28.32 12.24 -14.33
CA ALA A 399 -28.03 12.43 -15.74
C ALA A 399 -27.95 13.91 -16.09
N GLY A 400 -27.01 14.30 -16.96
CA GLY A 400 -26.86 15.69 -17.41
C GLY A 400 -25.41 16.14 -17.57
N TYR A 401 -25.26 17.45 -17.78
CA TYR A 401 -23.97 18.10 -18.01
C TYR A 401 -23.32 18.54 -16.71
N TYR A 402 -22.02 18.35 -16.65
CA TYR A 402 -21.19 18.72 -15.50
C TYR A 402 -19.94 19.47 -15.93
N ARG A 403 -19.38 20.24 -15.02
CA ARG A 403 -18.04 20.79 -15.05
C ARG A 403 -17.33 20.43 -13.77
N VAL A 404 -16.19 19.77 -13.86
CA VAL A 404 -15.27 19.60 -12.73
C VAL A 404 -14.16 20.64 -12.84
N VAL A 405 -13.80 21.24 -11.71
CA VAL A 405 -12.70 22.19 -11.57
C VAL A 405 -11.84 21.73 -10.41
N MET A 406 -10.52 21.81 -10.58
CA MET A 406 -9.57 21.51 -9.50
C MET A 406 -8.33 22.40 -9.63
N ASN A 407 -7.49 22.41 -8.62
CA ASN A 407 -6.17 23.03 -8.70
C ASN A 407 -5.11 21.95 -8.78
N GLY A 408 -4.17 22.07 -9.70
CA GLY A 408 -3.09 21.10 -9.83
C GLY A 408 -2.10 21.46 -10.91
N PHE A 409 -0.87 20.95 -10.77
CA PHE A 409 0.20 21.19 -11.74
C PHE A 409 1.03 19.93 -11.99
N TYR A 410 1.84 20.00 -13.04
CA TYR A 410 2.85 19.01 -13.35
C TYR A 410 4.21 19.69 -13.61
N ARG A 411 5.29 19.04 -13.13
CA ARG A 411 6.69 19.38 -13.37
C ARG A 411 7.43 18.17 -13.96
N ALA A 412 7.96 18.32 -15.16
CA ALA A 412 8.63 17.25 -15.90
C ALA A 412 10.09 17.06 -15.45
N GLY A 413 10.32 16.30 -14.39
CA GLY A 413 11.65 16.05 -13.85
C GLY A 413 12.06 17.03 -12.74
N GLY A 414 13.35 17.06 -12.41
CA GLY A 414 13.89 18.02 -11.44
C GLY A 414 13.71 19.46 -11.88
N PHE A 415 13.72 20.39 -10.92
CA PHE A 415 13.42 21.81 -11.15
C PHE A 415 14.22 22.44 -12.31
N ILE A 416 15.55 22.22 -12.35
CA ILE A 416 16.41 22.78 -13.41
C ILE A 416 16.12 22.12 -14.76
N ASP A 417 15.98 20.80 -14.80
CA ASP A 417 15.75 20.03 -16.02
C ASP A 417 14.39 20.41 -16.64
N ALA A 418 13.35 20.53 -15.81
CA ALA A 418 12.04 20.98 -16.23
C ALA A 418 12.06 22.41 -16.78
N GLY A 419 12.79 23.32 -16.14
CA GLY A 419 12.99 24.69 -16.61
C GLY A 419 13.71 24.76 -17.96
N VAL A 420 14.72 23.93 -18.17
CA VAL A 420 15.42 23.79 -19.47
C VAL A 420 14.47 23.23 -20.53
N ALA A 421 13.73 22.16 -20.22
CA ALA A 421 12.77 21.56 -21.16
C ALA A 421 11.71 22.57 -21.59
N ARG A 422 11.16 23.34 -20.64
CA ARG A 422 10.19 24.42 -20.96
C ARG A 422 10.79 25.49 -21.86
N ARG A 423 11.97 26.01 -21.54
CA ARG A 423 12.67 26.99 -22.36
C ARG A 423 12.85 26.51 -23.81
N ASP A 424 13.20 25.25 -23.97
CA ASP A 424 13.47 24.62 -25.27
C ASP A 424 12.18 24.07 -25.93
N SER A 425 11.00 24.38 -25.40
CA SER A 425 9.68 23.91 -25.85
C SER A 425 9.55 22.39 -25.93
N ALA A 426 10.23 21.69 -25.02
CA ALA A 426 10.23 20.24 -24.89
C ALA A 426 9.54 19.78 -23.58
N ASP A 427 8.75 20.68 -22.96
CA ASP A 427 8.04 20.40 -21.70
C ASP A 427 6.94 19.36 -21.92
N ALA A 428 7.12 18.16 -21.34
CA ALA A 428 6.15 17.07 -21.43
C ALA A 428 5.08 17.24 -20.32
N GLN A 429 3.81 17.14 -20.70
CA GLN A 429 2.68 17.17 -19.77
C GLN A 429 2.15 15.73 -19.60
N ASN A 430 2.62 15.01 -18.55
CA ASN A 430 2.28 13.62 -18.30
C ASN A 430 1.15 13.43 -17.28
N ALA A 431 0.70 14.52 -16.64
CA ALA A 431 -0.41 14.47 -15.70
C ALA A 431 -1.66 15.11 -16.30
N GLU A 432 -2.80 14.53 -16.01
CA GLU A 432 -4.09 14.96 -16.55
C GLU A 432 -5.25 14.71 -15.57
N LEU A 433 -6.17 15.67 -15.54
CA LEU A 433 -7.52 15.48 -15.00
C LEU A 433 -8.31 14.65 -16.02
N PHE A 434 -9.05 13.66 -15.56
CA PHE A 434 -9.88 12.84 -16.45
C PHE A 434 -11.25 12.56 -15.84
N VAL A 435 -12.24 12.39 -16.71
CA VAL A 435 -13.54 11.81 -16.37
C VAL A 435 -13.90 10.77 -17.41
N LYS A 436 -14.29 9.58 -16.95
CA LYS A 436 -14.81 8.49 -17.77
C LYS A 436 -16.27 8.23 -17.40
N CYS A 437 -17.18 8.17 -18.38
CA CYS A 437 -18.58 7.84 -18.16
C CYS A 437 -19.16 7.18 -19.42
N GLY A 438 -19.66 5.95 -19.32
CA GLY A 438 -20.06 5.17 -20.48
C GLY A 438 -18.94 5.05 -21.51
N ASP A 439 -19.21 5.47 -22.76
CA ASP A 439 -18.23 5.55 -23.84
C ASP A 439 -17.44 6.90 -23.83
N GLY A 440 -17.83 7.85 -23.00
CA GLY A 440 -17.19 9.18 -22.89
C GLY A 440 -15.89 9.14 -22.11
N ASN A 441 -14.92 9.93 -22.59
CA ASN A 441 -13.61 10.10 -21.92
C ASN A 441 -13.11 11.52 -22.14
N TRP A 442 -13.27 12.35 -21.12
CA TRP A 442 -12.87 13.77 -21.14
C TRP A 442 -11.57 13.94 -20.35
N ILE A 443 -10.64 14.61 -20.98
CA ILE A 443 -9.28 14.73 -20.47
C ILE A 443 -8.79 16.16 -20.61
N GLU A 444 -8.23 16.74 -19.56
CA GLU A 444 -7.54 18.01 -19.56
C GLU A 444 -6.13 17.84 -18.96
N LYS A 445 -5.11 18.39 -19.62
CA LYS A 445 -3.74 18.35 -19.10
C LYS A 445 -3.60 19.28 -17.91
N LEU A 446 -2.92 18.82 -16.86
CA LEU A 446 -2.60 19.71 -15.75
C LEU A 446 -1.66 20.83 -16.24
N PRO A 447 -1.85 22.06 -15.75
CA PRO A 447 -0.94 23.16 -16.00
C PRO A 447 0.52 22.82 -15.69
N SER A 448 1.44 23.37 -16.47
CA SER A 448 2.85 23.33 -16.06
C SER A 448 3.06 24.13 -14.79
N ILE A 449 3.90 23.64 -13.87
CA ILE A 449 4.27 24.37 -12.65
C ILE A 449 4.76 25.80 -12.94
N PHE A 450 5.26 26.07 -14.15
CA PHE A 450 5.76 27.37 -14.60
C PHE A 450 4.67 28.31 -15.14
N GLU A 451 3.41 27.89 -15.20
CA GLU A 451 2.30 28.74 -15.62
C GLU A 451 1.87 29.73 -14.55
N HIS A 452 2.17 29.42 -13.30
CA HIS A 452 1.99 30.36 -12.20
C HIS A 452 3.33 30.64 -11.51
N VAL A 453 3.73 31.91 -11.51
CA VAL A 453 4.98 32.38 -10.91
C VAL A 453 4.63 33.51 -9.94
N SER A 454 4.93 33.33 -8.66
CA SER A 454 4.62 34.31 -7.62
C SER A 454 5.70 35.35 -7.45
N GLU A 455 5.33 36.58 -7.13
CA GLU A 455 6.27 37.64 -6.74
C GLU A 455 6.87 37.42 -5.35
N LEU A 456 6.11 36.74 -4.47
CA LEU A 456 6.52 36.37 -3.13
C LEU A 456 6.53 34.86 -2.97
N LYS A 457 7.28 34.36 -2.03
CA LYS A 457 7.23 32.95 -1.63
C LYS A 457 5.93 32.64 -0.92
N TYR A 458 5.30 31.56 -1.31
CA TYR A 458 4.20 30.95 -0.53
C TYR A 458 4.75 30.25 0.70
N ASP A 459 5.87 29.53 0.52
CA ASP A 459 6.56 28.81 1.57
C ASP A 459 8.06 29.10 1.54
N GLY A 460 8.75 28.94 2.67
CA GLY A 460 10.19 29.16 2.79
C GLY A 460 11.04 28.29 1.86
N SER A 461 10.51 27.16 1.42
CA SER A 461 11.15 26.22 0.50
C SER A 461 11.00 26.59 -0.98
N ASP A 462 10.11 27.54 -1.33
CA ASP A 462 9.89 27.98 -2.72
C ASP A 462 11.18 28.45 -3.36
N VAL A 463 11.38 28.04 -4.62
CA VAL A 463 12.62 28.25 -5.34
C VAL A 463 12.52 29.48 -6.25
N ALA A 464 13.55 30.32 -6.20
CA ALA A 464 13.69 31.43 -7.13
C ALA A 464 14.07 30.92 -8.54
N LEU A 465 13.35 31.38 -9.57
CA LEU A 465 13.65 31.04 -10.94
C LEU A 465 14.99 31.65 -11.38
N PRO A 466 15.96 30.85 -11.91
CA PRO A 466 17.21 31.38 -12.42
C PRO A 466 17.00 32.29 -13.63
N ASP A 467 17.71 33.44 -13.68
CA ASP A 467 17.66 34.40 -14.80
C ASP A 467 17.98 33.77 -16.17
N SER A 468 18.82 32.72 -16.17
CA SER A 468 19.20 32.01 -17.40
C SER A 468 18.07 31.20 -18.01
N LEU A 469 17.07 30.79 -17.21
CA LEU A 469 15.88 30.04 -17.65
C LEU A 469 14.67 30.95 -17.82
N PHE A 470 14.60 32.02 -17.02
CA PHE A 470 13.46 32.94 -16.98
C PHE A 470 14.03 34.38 -16.91
N PRO A 471 14.30 35.03 -18.06
CA PRO A 471 14.83 36.40 -18.08
C PRO A 471 13.91 37.35 -17.33
N LYS A 472 14.48 38.07 -16.36
CA LYS A 472 13.74 39.06 -15.57
C LYS A 472 13.18 40.15 -16.45
N SER A 473 11.87 40.27 -16.53
CA SER A 473 11.20 41.49 -16.93
C SER A 473 10.85 42.29 -15.69
N ASN A 474 11.58 43.28 -15.32
CA ASN A 474 11.30 44.18 -14.18
C ASN A 474 11.77 43.76 -12.79
N GLU A 475 13.03 43.56 -12.51
CA GLU A 475 13.65 43.55 -11.16
C GLU A 475 12.96 42.75 -10.01
N LEU A 476 11.82 42.07 -10.28
CA LEU A 476 11.10 41.27 -9.29
C LEU A 476 11.61 39.82 -9.32
N TYR A 477 11.87 39.27 -8.13
CA TYR A 477 12.15 37.85 -7.98
C TYR A 477 10.87 37.07 -8.17
N HIS A 478 10.90 36.10 -9.07
CA HIS A 478 9.79 35.18 -9.29
C HIS A 478 10.10 33.85 -8.61
N PHE A 479 9.13 33.32 -7.89
CA PHE A 479 9.23 32.07 -7.17
C PHE A 479 8.21 31.06 -7.70
N ILE A 480 8.57 29.80 -7.65
CA ILE A 480 7.64 28.69 -7.84
C ILE A 480 7.69 27.79 -6.60
N VAL A 481 6.61 27.08 -6.36
CA VAL A 481 6.48 26.10 -5.28
C VAL A 481 7.44 24.93 -5.51
N ASP A 482 8.04 24.39 -4.43
CA ASP A 482 8.92 23.22 -4.49
C ASP A 482 8.66 22.22 -3.35
N GLN A 483 7.56 22.43 -2.62
CA GLN A 483 7.08 21.53 -1.57
C GLN A 483 5.54 21.52 -1.53
N PRO A 484 4.92 20.44 -1.04
CA PRO A 484 3.48 20.36 -0.89
C PRO A 484 2.84 21.51 -0.10
N ALA A 485 3.52 22.04 0.92
CA ALA A 485 3.04 23.19 1.69
C ALA A 485 2.91 24.46 0.84
N GLY A 486 3.87 24.74 -0.02
CA GLY A 486 3.79 25.85 -0.97
C GLY A 486 2.68 25.63 -2.02
N ALA A 487 2.51 24.38 -2.48
CA ALA A 487 1.45 24.01 -3.41
C ALA A 487 0.06 24.28 -2.81
N ALA A 488 -0.18 23.87 -1.55
CA ALA A 488 -1.43 24.11 -0.85
C ALA A 488 -1.79 25.60 -0.81
N LEU A 489 -0.86 26.46 -0.40
CA LEU A 489 -1.06 27.91 -0.34
C LEU A 489 -1.30 28.54 -1.73
N ALA A 490 -0.61 28.04 -2.77
CA ALA A 490 -0.84 28.49 -4.13
C ALA A 490 -2.25 28.11 -4.63
N PHE A 491 -2.74 26.93 -4.26
CA PHE A 491 -4.09 26.47 -4.60
C PHE A 491 -5.18 27.26 -3.86
N GLU A 492 -4.95 27.63 -2.59
CA GLU A 492 -5.82 28.54 -1.85
C GLU A 492 -5.97 29.92 -2.53
N ASP A 493 -4.90 30.41 -3.17
CA ASP A 493 -4.91 31.63 -3.98
C ASP A 493 -5.51 31.42 -5.39
N GLY A 494 -5.97 30.22 -5.74
CA GLY A 494 -6.58 29.88 -7.02
C GLY A 494 -5.57 29.62 -8.15
N ALA A 495 -4.28 29.43 -7.84
CA ALA A 495 -3.29 29.09 -8.84
C ALA A 495 -3.49 27.69 -9.41
N TYR A 496 -3.06 27.48 -10.68
CA TYR A 496 -3.09 26.20 -11.37
C TYR A 496 -4.49 25.59 -11.51
N GLU A 497 -5.52 26.41 -11.73
CA GLU A 497 -6.87 25.92 -11.99
C GLU A 497 -6.89 25.13 -13.30
N CYS A 498 -7.53 23.95 -13.26
CA CYS A 498 -7.71 23.04 -14.37
C CYS A 498 -9.16 22.54 -14.35
N ASP A 499 -9.82 22.50 -15.52
CA ASP A 499 -11.23 22.09 -15.58
C ASP A 499 -11.56 21.31 -16.85
N THR A 500 -12.60 20.49 -16.76
CA THR A 500 -13.19 19.87 -17.95
C THR A 500 -14.70 19.71 -17.79
N TYR A 501 -15.41 19.69 -18.92
CA TYR A 501 -16.84 19.40 -18.98
C TYR A 501 -17.05 17.94 -19.36
N PHE A 502 -18.13 17.32 -18.83
CA PHE A 502 -18.51 15.97 -19.18
C PHE A 502 -20.04 15.78 -19.11
N TYR A 503 -20.51 14.67 -19.65
CA TYR A 503 -21.93 14.31 -19.62
C TYR A 503 -22.11 12.94 -18.95
N VAL A 504 -23.13 12.84 -18.12
CA VAL A 504 -23.56 11.61 -17.45
C VAL A 504 -24.88 11.14 -18.06
N GLY A 505 -24.88 9.91 -18.60
CA GLY A 505 -26.09 9.27 -19.10
C GLY A 505 -26.97 8.74 -17.97
N GLU A 506 -28.23 8.43 -18.28
CA GLU A 506 -29.17 7.88 -17.29
C GLU A 506 -28.66 6.55 -16.71
N GLY A 507 -28.47 6.49 -15.41
CA GLY A 507 -28.01 5.29 -14.69
C GLY A 507 -26.51 5.00 -14.82
N GLU A 508 -25.76 5.86 -15.48
CA GLU A 508 -24.29 5.74 -15.54
C GLU A 508 -23.63 6.29 -14.28
N VAL A 509 -22.46 5.76 -13.97
CA VAL A 509 -21.60 6.22 -12.85
C VAL A 509 -20.32 6.76 -13.44
N PRO A 510 -20.09 8.08 -13.41
CA PRO A 510 -18.84 8.66 -13.87
C PRO A 510 -17.70 8.35 -12.90
N VAL A 511 -16.51 8.16 -13.44
CA VAL A 511 -15.25 8.02 -12.69
C VAL A 511 -14.41 9.27 -12.93
N LEU A 512 -14.16 10.01 -11.86
CA LEU A 512 -13.38 11.25 -11.84
C LEU A 512 -12.02 11.00 -11.23
N GLY A 513 -10.95 11.58 -11.79
CA GLY A 513 -9.63 11.46 -11.19
C GLY A 513 -8.53 12.28 -11.84
N VAL A 514 -7.35 12.14 -11.27
CA VAL A 514 -6.08 12.62 -11.83
C VAL A 514 -5.18 11.42 -12.07
N ARG A 515 -4.54 11.38 -13.23
CA ARG A 515 -3.55 10.34 -13.52
C ARG A 515 -2.27 10.93 -14.07
N LYS A 516 -1.17 10.30 -13.71
CA LYS A 516 0.15 10.55 -14.29
C LYS A 516 0.62 9.26 -14.97
N THR A 517 0.56 9.27 -16.32
CA THR A 517 0.75 8.06 -17.15
C THR A 517 2.21 7.74 -17.45
N GLY A 518 3.11 8.68 -17.24
CA GLY A 518 4.56 8.52 -17.42
C GLY A 518 5.32 8.88 -16.16
N MET A 519 6.51 8.31 -16.02
CA MET A 519 7.40 8.57 -14.90
C MET A 519 8.75 9.04 -15.42
N LEU A 520 9.18 10.22 -14.94
CA LEU A 520 10.54 10.72 -15.07
C LEU A 520 11.17 10.81 -13.68
N THR A 521 12.49 10.73 -13.62
CA THR A 521 13.19 10.93 -12.35
C THR A 521 12.95 12.35 -11.84
N ASN A 522 12.48 12.47 -10.59
CA ASN A 522 12.12 13.72 -9.92
C ASN A 522 10.98 14.51 -10.60
N ASP A 523 10.16 13.88 -11.43
CA ASP A 523 8.94 14.51 -11.89
C ASP A 523 7.92 14.62 -10.75
N TRP A 524 7.07 15.64 -10.78
CA TRP A 524 6.24 16.01 -9.66
C TRP A 524 4.90 16.56 -10.09
N SER A 525 3.85 16.09 -9.44
CA SER A 525 2.49 16.60 -9.56
C SER A 525 1.89 16.76 -8.18
N CYS A 526 1.24 17.89 -7.95
CA CYS A 526 0.34 18.11 -6.80
C CYS A 526 -1.01 18.55 -7.30
N PHE A 527 -2.08 18.17 -6.58
CA PHE A 527 -3.44 18.60 -6.89
C PHE A 527 -4.35 18.56 -5.67
N ASP A 528 -5.44 19.38 -5.72
CA ASP A 528 -6.39 19.58 -4.64
C ASP A 528 -7.64 20.35 -5.12
N ASN A 529 -8.55 20.65 -4.17
CA ASN A 529 -9.69 21.58 -4.34
C ASN A 529 -10.64 21.21 -5.47
N PHE A 530 -11.08 19.95 -5.55
CA PHE A 530 -12.09 19.56 -6.51
C PHE A 530 -13.43 20.24 -6.21
N ARG A 531 -14.04 20.78 -7.27
CA ARG A 531 -15.35 21.40 -7.27
C ARG A 531 -16.15 20.86 -8.43
N LEU A 532 -17.41 20.57 -8.24
CA LEU A 532 -18.27 19.99 -9.26
C LEU A 532 -19.51 20.86 -9.46
N TYR A 533 -19.84 21.17 -10.68
CA TYR A 533 -21.01 21.98 -11.04
C TYR A 533 -21.91 21.19 -11.99
N TYR A 534 -23.21 21.12 -11.66
CA TYR A 534 -24.23 20.46 -12.45
C TYR A 534 -25.08 21.47 -13.18
N TYR A 535 -25.26 21.30 -14.49
CA TYR A 535 -25.99 22.23 -15.36
C TYR A 535 -27.40 21.76 -15.71
N GLY A 536 -27.81 20.56 -15.29
CA GLY A 536 -29.07 19.95 -15.68
C GLY A 536 -28.93 19.03 -16.89
N ASP A 537 -30.00 18.28 -17.16
CA ASP A 537 -30.09 17.39 -18.32
C ASP A 537 -30.74 18.08 -19.53
N GLY A 538 -30.54 17.47 -20.71
CA GLY A 538 -31.11 17.90 -22.00
C GLY A 538 -30.33 19.00 -22.69
N ASP A 539 -30.49 19.10 -24.02
CA ASP A 539 -29.72 19.99 -24.93
C ASP A 539 -29.80 21.49 -24.53
N ALA A 540 -30.90 21.89 -23.91
CA ALA A 540 -31.07 23.29 -23.46
C ALA A 540 -30.11 23.67 -22.32
N ASN A 541 -29.63 22.69 -21.60
CA ASN A 541 -28.73 22.84 -20.45
C ASN A 541 -27.25 22.56 -20.77
N ARG A 542 -26.96 22.27 -22.04
CA ARG A 542 -25.59 22.07 -22.51
C ARG A 542 -24.77 23.34 -22.34
N PRO A 543 -23.69 23.34 -21.52
CA PRO A 543 -22.83 24.52 -21.37
C PRO A 543 -22.02 24.80 -22.62
N ASP A 544 -21.72 26.09 -22.88
CA ASP A 544 -21.01 26.53 -24.08
C ASP A 544 -19.58 25.93 -24.19
N GLY A 545 -18.97 25.55 -23.06
CA GLY A 545 -17.63 24.93 -23.00
C GLY A 545 -17.60 23.42 -23.23
N PHE A 546 -18.76 22.76 -23.35
CA PHE A 546 -18.82 21.31 -23.53
C PHE A 546 -18.44 20.93 -24.97
N VAL A 547 -17.50 20.00 -25.09
CA VAL A 547 -17.06 19.41 -26.38
C VAL A 547 -17.44 17.93 -26.37
N ASP A 548 -18.08 17.46 -27.47
CA ASP A 548 -18.51 16.07 -27.63
C ASP A 548 -17.35 15.09 -27.69
#